data_44ecf7dba67bba0d7c1d5fd871d793fa
#
_entry.id   44ecf7dba67bba0d7c1d5fd871d793fa
#
_cell.length_a   1.000
_cell.length_b   1.000
_cell.length_c   1.000
_cell.angle_alpha   90.00
_cell.angle_beta   90.00
_cell.angle_gamma   90.00
#
_symmetry.space_group_name_H-M   'P 1'
#
loop_
_entity.id
_entity.type
_entity.pdbx_description
1 polymer ?
#
loop_
_entity_poly.entity_id
_entity_poly.type
_entity_poly.pdbx_seq_one_letter_code
_entity_poly.pdbx_strand_id
1 'polypeptide(L)'
;EYACDTLLLSCGLIPENELSRELGVKLNPVTSGPVVDESLETNVPGVFACGNVLHVHDLVDFVSEEADRAGTCAARYILQENQSSNPGIDQESQYSDSDIGKASKMNDNNDPVIPLISTGCVRYTVPSAIHLSKMPDKLKVRFRVGKVVKNCAVDVYCNEENSEKRIKTKKRPVVAPGEMEEILLGREELLKYP
;
A
#
# COMPACT_ATOMS: atom_id res chain seq x y z
N GLU A 1 3.87 19.55 -36.76
CA GLU A 1 3.97 18.36 -37.62
C GLU A 1 5.44 18.20 -38.02
N TYR A 2 5.99 17.00 -37.81
CA TYR A 2 7.38 16.65 -38.14
C TYR A 2 7.37 15.56 -39.20
N ALA A 3 8.07 15.78 -40.30
CA ALA A 3 8.26 14.76 -41.34
C ALA A 3 9.34 13.78 -40.86
N CYS A 4 8.99 12.51 -40.72
CA CYS A 4 9.91 11.43 -40.31
C CYS A 4 9.49 10.10 -40.92
N ASP A 5 10.46 9.24 -41.13
CA ASP A 5 10.23 7.90 -41.68
C ASP A 5 9.90 6.86 -40.55
N THR A 6 10.30 7.15 -39.33
CA THR A 6 10.15 6.25 -38.21
C THR A 6 9.83 7.03 -36.94
N LEU A 7 8.85 6.56 -36.18
CA LEU A 7 8.51 7.06 -34.85
C LEU A 7 8.75 5.95 -33.80
N LEU A 8 9.67 6.23 -32.87
CA LEU A 8 9.88 5.39 -31.70
C LEU A 8 9.05 5.93 -30.53
N LEU A 9 8.14 5.09 -30.03
CA LEU A 9 7.32 5.43 -28.84
C LEU A 9 7.93 4.78 -27.61
N SER A 10 8.27 5.61 -26.62
CA SER A 10 8.72 5.18 -25.30
C SER A 10 7.91 5.97 -24.26
N CYS A 11 6.65 5.59 -24.10
CA CYS A 11 5.71 6.33 -23.26
C CYS A 11 5.11 5.42 -22.21
N GLY A 12 5.32 5.82 -20.94
CA GLY A 12 4.79 5.16 -19.77
C GLY A 12 5.57 3.92 -19.37
N LEU A 13 5.47 3.59 -18.11
CA LEU A 13 5.96 2.36 -17.51
C LEU A 13 4.76 1.45 -17.22
N ILE A 14 4.97 0.16 -17.34
CA ILE A 14 4.00 -0.88 -16.97
C ILE A 14 4.67 -1.76 -15.94
N PRO A 15 4.04 -2.02 -14.77
CA PRO A 15 4.55 -2.97 -13.80
C PRO A 15 4.77 -4.34 -14.42
N GLU A 16 6.01 -4.83 -14.39
CA GLU A 16 6.39 -6.13 -14.93
C GLU A 16 6.19 -7.21 -13.86
N ASN A 17 5.28 -8.13 -14.09
CA ASN A 17 4.82 -9.10 -13.10
C ASN A 17 4.67 -10.54 -13.64
N GLU A 18 5.48 -10.95 -14.61
CA GLU A 18 5.46 -12.33 -15.11
C GLU A 18 5.77 -13.32 -13.99
N LEU A 19 6.89 -13.13 -13.27
CA LEU A 19 7.28 -13.98 -12.14
C LEU A 19 6.24 -13.95 -11.00
N SER A 20 5.65 -12.80 -10.75
CA SER A 20 4.60 -12.67 -9.72
C SER A 20 3.38 -13.53 -10.08
N ARG A 21 2.99 -13.57 -11.37
CA ARG A 21 1.89 -14.42 -11.86
C ARG A 21 2.20 -15.91 -11.70
N GLU A 22 3.42 -16.33 -12.03
CA GLU A 22 3.86 -17.72 -11.88
C GLU A 22 3.81 -18.18 -10.41
N LEU A 23 4.10 -17.27 -9.47
CA LEU A 23 3.97 -17.52 -8.04
C LEU A 23 2.52 -17.51 -7.54
N GLY A 24 1.53 -17.17 -8.36
CA GLY A 24 0.14 -17.07 -7.96
C GLY A 24 -0.21 -15.76 -7.22
N VAL A 25 0.61 -14.73 -7.36
CA VAL A 25 0.32 -13.40 -6.81
C VAL A 25 -0.86 -12.77 -7.55
N LYS A 26 -1.85 -12.28 -6.79
CA LYS A 26 -2.99 -11.55 -7.35
C LYS A 26 -2.55 -10.17 -7.81
N LEU A 27 -2.92 -9.81 -9.04
CA LEU A 27 -2.61 -8.51 -9.62
C LEU A 27 -3.84 -7.61 -9.67
N ASN A 28 -3.62 -6.32 -9.42
CA ASN A 28 -4.63 -5.30 -9.56
C ASN A 28 -4.86 -5.00 -11.06
N PRO A 29 -6.07 -5.11 -11.59
CA PRO A 29 -6.35 -4.90 -13.02
C PRO A 29 -6.12 -3.46 -13.48
N VAL A 30 -6.05 -2.49 -12.56
CA VAL A 30 -5.83 -1.07 -12.90
C VAL A 30 -4.36 -0.73 -13.00
N THR A 31 -3.53 -1.26 -12.09
CA THR A 31 -2.09 -0.97 -12.04
C THR A 31 -1.25 -2.02 -12.74
N SER A 32 -1.79 -3.23 -12.95
CA SER A 32 -1.05 -4.45 -13.32
C SER A 32 0.01 -4.89 -12.29
N GLY A 33 0.08 -4.23 -11.14
CA GLY A 33 0.96 -4.58 -10.03
C GLY A 33 0.28 -5.50 -9.01
N PRO A 34 1.05 -6.10 -8.10
CA PRO A 34 0.53 -6.93 -7.02
C PRO A 34 -0.52 -6.22 -6.14
N VAL A 35 -1.50 -6.97 -5.68
CA VAL A 35 -2.39 -6.55 -4.60
C VAL A 35 -1.67 -6.77 -3.28
N VAL A 36 -1.50 -5.72 -2.49
CA VAL A 36 -0.76 -5.78 -1.23
C VAL A 36 -1.56 -5.19 -0.07
N ASP A 37 -1.23 -5.64 1.13
CA ASP A 37 -1.71 -5.10 2.40
C ASP A 37 -0.86 -3.93 2.93
N GLU A 38 -1.11 -3.51 4.17
CA GLU A 38 -0.38 -2.43 4.85
C GLU A 38 1.11 -2.73 5.07
N SER A 39 1.52 -3.98 5.04
CA SER A 39 2.92 -4.42 5.16
C SER A 39 3.63 -4.53 3.82
N LEU A 40 2.93 -4.25 2.71
CA LEU A 40 3.35 -4.50 1.33
C LEU A 40 3.50 -6.00 1.03
N GLU A 41 2.88 -6.86 1.84
CA GLU A 41 2.80 -8.29 1.62
C GLU A 41 1.67 -8.60 0.62
N THR A 42 1.91 -9.57 -0.25
CA THR A 42 0.93 -10.02 -1.24
C THR A 42 0.01 -11.10 -0.65
N ASN A 43 -0.89 -11.64 -1.47
CA ASN A 43 -1.68 -12.82 -1.09
C ASN A 43 -0.85 -14.10 -0.93
N VAL A 44 0.41 -14.11 -1.33
CA VAL A 44 1.34 -15.24 -1.14
C VAL A 44 2.21 -14.92 0.07
N PRO A 45 2.12 -15.71 1.16
CA PRO A 45 2.86 -15.44 2.39
C PRO A 45 4.37 -15.33 2.15
N GLY A 46 5.00 -14.31 2.77
CA GLY A 46 6.43 -14.05 2.62
C GLY A 46 6.85 -13.40 1.30
N VAL A 47 5.89 -13.07 0.42
CA VAL A 47 6.15 -12.37 -0.84
C VAL A 47 5.69 -10.92 -0.72
N PHE A 48 6.65 -10.00 -0.80
CA PHE A 48 6.44 -8.55 -0.69
C PHE A 48 6.65 -7.88 -2.04
N ALA A 49 5.96 -6.76 -2.28
CA ALA A 49 6.11 -6.01 -3.51
C ALA A 49 6.23 -4.51 -3.24
N CYS A 50 7.17 -3.83 -3.91
CA CYS A 50 7.38 -2.38 -3.79
C CYS A 50 7.93 -1.79 -5.09
N GLY A 51 7.90 -0.46 -5.20
CA GLY A 51 8.41 0.26 -6.34
C GLY A 51 7.58 0.08 -7.61
N ASN A 52 8.20 0.24 -8.77
CA ASN A 52 7.49 0.25 -10.05
C ASN A 52 6.86 -1.09 -10.47
N VAL A 53 7.25 -2.18 -9.84
CA VAL A 53 6.59 -3.48 -10.02
C VAL A 53 5.18 -3.49 -9.36
N LEU A 54 5.01 -2.72 -8.28
CA LEU A 54 3.75 -2.59 -7.56
C LEU A 54 2.84 -1.54 -8.22
N HIS A 55 3.33 -0.33 -8.37
CA HIS A 55 2.70 0.75 -9.13
C HIS A 55 3.75 1.78 -9.55
N VAL A 56 3.55 2.44 -10.68
CA VAL A 56 4.52 3.40 -11.20
C VAL A 56 4.56 4.65 -10.33
N HIS A 57 5.74 5.02 -9.87
CA HIS A 57 5.99 6.21 -9.07
C HIS A 57 6.43 7.40 -9.92
N ASP A 58 6.16 8.62 -9.43
CA ASP A 58 6.60 9.88 -10.05
C ASP A 58 8.00 10.27 -9.60
N LEU A 59 8.35 9.93 -8.36
CA LEU A 59 9.61 10.32 -7.71
C LEU A 59 10.30 9.08 -7.15
N VAL A 60 11.64 9.05 -7.30
CA VAL A 60 12.49 7.98 -6.75
C VAL A 60 12.43 7.92 -5.22
N ASP A 61 12.18 9.04 -4.56
CA ASP A 61 12.05 9.10 -3.11
C ASP A 61 10.87 8.24 -2.62
N PHE A 62 9.77 8.22 -3.35
CA PHE A 62 8.63 7.35 -3.04
C PHE A 62 8.96 5.87 -3.22
N VAL A 63 9.77 5.53 -4.24
CA VAL A 63 10.26 4.17 -4.43
C VAL A 63 11.14 3.74 -3.28
N SER A 64 12.07 4.60 -2.85
CA SER A 64 13.00 4.33 -1.75
C SER A 64 12.26 4.13 -0.42
N GLU A 65 11.31 5.01 -0.10
CA GLU A 65 10.47 4.89 1.10
C GLU A 65 9.65 3.58 1.12
N GLU A 66 9.10 3.22 -0.02
CA GLU A 66 8.32 1.99 -0.16
C GLU A 66 9.20 0.73 -0.05
N ALA A 67 10.39 0.77 -0.65
CA ALA A 67 11.37 -0.31 -0.57
C ALA A 67 11.90 -0.53 0.85
N ASP A 68 12.21 0.56 1.58
CA ASP A 68 12.61 0.51 2.99
C ASP A 68 11.53 -0.16 3.84
N ARG A 69 10.29 0.24 3.63
CA ARG A 69 9.16 -0.35 4.33
C ARG A 69 8.97 -1.83 4.00
N ALA A 70 9.00 -2.21 2.72
CA ALA A 70 8.87 -3.60 2.31
C ALA A 70 9.99 -4.47 2.89
N GLY A 71 11.25 -4.00 2.84
CA GLY A 71 12.40 -4.67 3.42
C GLY A 71 12.27 -4.88 4.94
N THR A 72 11.81 -3.84 5.64
CA THR A 72 11.56 -3.92 7.10
C THR A 72 10.45 -4.93 7.43
N CYS A 73 9.36 -4.93 6.68
CA CYS A 73 8.26 -5.89 6.89
C CYS A 73 8.69 -7.32 6.56
N ALA A 74 9.45 -7.53 5.50
CA ALA A 74 10.01 -8.83 5.14
C ALA A 74 10.96 -9.38 6.22
N ALA A 75 11.83 -8.52 6.77
CA ALA A 75 12.72 -8.91 7.87
C ALA A 75 11.92 -9.33 9.12
N ARG A 76 10.86 -8.61 9.47
CA ARG A 76 9.97 -8.99 10.57
C ARG A 76 9.28 -10.33 10.33
N TYR A 77 8.78 -10.55 9.13
CA TYR A 77 8.17 -11.82 8.75
C TYR A 77 9.13 -12.99 9.02
N ILE A 78 10.38 -12.91 8.57
CA ILE A 78 11.39 -13.95 8.79
C ILE A 78 11.68 -14.15 10.28
N LEU A 79 11.76 -13.08 11.07
CA LEU A 79 12.02 -13.17 12.51
C LEU A 79 10.86 -13.81 13.27
N GLN A 80 9.62 -13.54 12.89
CA GLN A 80 8.43 -14.17 13.47
C GLN A 80 8.34 -15.66 13.14
N GLU A 81 8.61 -16.05 11.90
CA GLU A 81 8.66 -17.45 11.47
C GLU A 81 9.74 -18.23 12.23
N ASN A 82 10.93 -17.66 12.43
CA ASN A 82 12.01 -18.30 13.18
C ASN A 82 11.68 -18.47 14.67
N GLN A 83 10.98 -17.50 15.28
CA GLN A 83 10.52 -17.64 16.69
C GLN A 83 9.44 -18.72 16.85
N SER A 84 8.57 -18.87 15.84
CA SER A 84 7.55 -19.92 15.83
C SER A 84 8.17 -21.31 15.65
N SER A 85 9.27 -21.42 14.93
CA SER A 85 9.97 -22.68 14.62
C SER A 85 10.99 -23.10 15.70
N ASN A 86 11.53 -22.14 16.50
CA ASN A 86 12.53 -22.39 17.54
C ASN A 86 12.35 -21.43 18.74
N PRO A 87 11.57 -21.78 19.77
CA PRO A 87 11.27 -20.90 20.90
C PRO A 87 12.44 -20.63 21.87
N GLY A 88 13.67 -20.96 21.52
CA GLY A 88 14.84 -20.91 22.41
C GLY A 88 16.05 -20.09 21.97
N ILE A 89 15.95 -19.26 20.93
CA ILE A 89 17.07 -18.41 20.51
C ILE A 89 16.69 -16.94 20.72
N ASP A 90 17.08 -16.38 21.87
CA ASP A 90 17.12 -14.94 22.10
C ASP A 90 18.21 -14.31 21.22
N GLN A 91 17.85 -13.85 20.02
CA GLN A 91 18.72 -12.98 19.23
C GLN A 91 18.33 -11.54 19.53
N GLU A 92 19.17 -10.85 20.31
CA GLU A 92 19.18 -9.39 20.39
C GLU A 92 19.46 -8.80 19.00
N SER A 93 18.39 -8.40 18.30
CA SER A 93 18.54 -7.65 17.06
C SER A 93 18.87 -6.17 17.37
N GLN A 94 20.06 -5.73 17.02
CA GLN A 94 20.57 -4.35 17.13
C GLN A 94 19.94 -3.40 16.08
N TYR A 95 18.65 -3.45 15.85
CA TYR A 95 17.95 -2.44 15.04
C TYR A 95 17.16 -1.52 15.95
N SER A 96 17.50 -0.24 15.95
CA SER A 96 16.83 0.79 16.76
C SER A 96 15.40 1.01 16.29
N ASP A 97 14.48 0.71 17.17
CA ASP A 97 13.01 0.66 17.03
C ASP A 97 12.36 2.05 17.02
N SER A 98 13.03 3.11 16.53
CA SER A 98 12.55 4.49 16.68
C SER A 98 11.43 4.92 15.73
N ASP A 99 11.19 4.19 14.61
CA ASP A 99 10.17 4.58 13.62
C ASP A 99 9.12 3.50 13.29
N ILE A 100 9.14 2.39 14.02
CA ILE A 100 8.29 1.26 13.74
C ILE A 100 7.38 1.03 14.95
N GLY A 101 6.14 1.49 14.85
CA GLY A 101 5.12 1.31 15.88
C GLY A 101 5.10 -0.13 16.42
N LYS A 102 5.06 -0.27 17.74
CA LYS A 102 5.00 -1.56 18.44
C LYS A 102 3.80 -2.34 17.93
N ALA A 103 4.03 -3.27 17.00
CA ALA A 103 3.02 -4.24 16.63
C ALA A 103 2.77 -5.14 17.83
N SER A 104 1.59 -5.03 18.42
CA SER A 104 1.14 -5.90 19.49
C SER A 104 1.10 -7.35 18.98
N LYS A 105 1.64 -8.30 19.76
CA LYS A 105 1.43 -9.74 19.54
C LYS A 105 -0.06 -10.03 19.72
N MET A 106 -0.81 -10.04 18.63
CA MET A 106 -2.18 -10.53 18.61
C MET A 106 -2.24 -11.80 17.75
N ASN A 107 -2.97 -12.79 18.23
CA ASN A 107 -3.17 -14.06 17.54
C ASN A 107 -3.78 -13.83 16.15
N ASP A 108 -3.07 -14.24 15.11
CA ASP A 108 -3.33 -14.02 13.69
C ASP A 108 -4.68 -14.56 13.15
N ASN A 109 -5.43 -15.32 13.93
CA ASN A 109 -6.59 -16.05 13.42
C ASN A 109 -7.92 -15.28 13.44
N ASN A 110 -7.95 -14.00 13.88
CA ASN A 110 -9.20 -13.24 13.98
C ASN A 110 -9.05 -11.74 13.64
N ASP A 111 -7.99 -11.34 12.94
CA ASP A 111 -7.83 -9.95 12.51
C ASP A 111 -8.56 -9.73 11.18
N PRO A 112 -9.65 -8.96 11.15
CA PRO A 112 -10.42 -8.77 9.93
C PRO A 112 -9.62 -7.98 8.90
N VAL A 113 -9.62 -8.48 7.67
CA VAL A 113 -9.07 -7.76 6.51
C VAL A 113 -10.06 -6.66 6.11
N ILE A 114 -9.66 -5.42 6.21
CA ILE A 114 -10.46 -4.26 5.82
C ILE A 114 -10.06 -3.83 4.41
N PRO A 115 -10.92 -4.01 3.39
CA PRO A 115 -10.62 -3.58 2.04
C PRO A 115 -10.69 -2.05 1.92
N LEU A 116 -9.75 -1.45 1.18
CA LEU A 116 -9.77 -0.05 0.79
C LEU A 116 -10.43 0.08 -0.58
N ILE A 117 -11.70 0.53 -0.59
CA ILE A 117 -12.50 0.63 -1.81
C ILE A 117 -12.35 2.02 -2.42
N SER A 118 -11.86 2.07 -3.66
CA SER A 118 -11.75 3.31 -4.43
C SER A 118 -13.08 3.68 -5.05
N THR A 119 -13.49 4.95 -4.89
CA THR A 119 -14.73 5.49 -5.47
C THR A 119 -14.49 6.82 -6.18
N GLY A 120 -15.49 7.29 -6.93
CA GLY A 120 -15.42 8.56 -7.64
C GLY A 120 -14.35 8.58 -8.74
N CYS A 121 -13.37 9.47 -8.63
CA CYS A 121 -12.29 9.58 -9.59
C CYS A 121 -10.99 8.87 -9.14
N VAL A 122 -10.95 8.28 -7.94
CA VAL A 122 -9.82 7.47 -7.47
C VAL A 122 -9.82 6.15 -8.22
N ARG A 123 -8.70 5.82 -8.86
CA ARG A 123 -8.58 4.62 -9.70
C ARG A 123 -8.19 3.38 -8.89
N TYR A 124 -7.31 3.54 -7.92
CA TYR A 124 -6.79 2.48 -7.07
C TYR A 124 -6.16 3.08 -5.82
N THR A 125 -5.95 2.26 -4.82
CA THR A 125 -5.17 2.56 -3.61
C THR A 125 -4.06 1.54 -3.40
N VAL A 126 -2.96 1.98 -2.80
CA VAL A 126 -1.88 1.14 -2.29
C VAL A 126 -1.58 1.57 -0.84
N PRO A 127 -1.77 0.66 0.12
CA PRO A 127 -2.29 -0.71 0.00
C PRO A 127 -3.76 -0.76 -0.45
N SER A 128 -4.22 -1.96 -0.82
CA SER A 128 -5.62 -2.22 -1.21
C SER A 128 -6.47 -2.80 -0.09
N ALA A 129 -5.83 -3.27 0.97
CA ALA A 129 -6.45 -3.77 2.19
C ALA A 129 -5.57 -3.49 3.39
N ILE A 130 -6.13 -3.53 4.59
CA ILE A 130 -5.42 -3.31 5.85
C ILE A 130 -5.88 -4.29 6.92
N HIS A 131 -4.93 -4.68 7.81
CA HIS A 131 -5.18 -5.37 9.06
C HIS A 131 -4.89 -4.39 10.20
N LEU A 132 -5.87 -4.08 11.03
CA LEU A 132 -5.69 -3.08 12.09
C LEU A 132 -4.64 -3.48 13.12
N SER A 133 -4.46 -4.78 13.37
CA SER A 133 -3.45 -5.28 14.30
C SER A 133 -2.02 -5.05 13.81
N LYS A 134 -1.79 -5.18 12.49
CA LYS A 134 -0.47 -5.07 11.84
C LYS A 134 -0.16 -3.66 11.35
N MET A 135 -1.17 -2.79 11.29
CA MET A 135 -1.06 -1.44 10.78
C MET A 135 -0.15 -0.58 11.68
N PRO A 136 0.79 0.21 11.13
CA PRO A 136 1.54 1.21 11.89
C PRO A 136 0.61 2.30 12.42
N ASP A 137 1.06 3.09 13.41
CA ASP A 137 0.27 4.20 13.98
C ASP A 137 -0.24 5.17 12.93
N LYS A 138 0.54 5.38 11.87
CA LYS A 138 0.18 6.18 10.70
C LYS A 138 0.51 5.41 9.43
N LEU A 139 -0.50 5.08 8.67
CA LEU A 139 -0.39 4.41 7.38
C LEU A 139 -0.54 5.44 6.25
N LYS A 140 0.43 5.48 5.37
CA LYS A 140 0.36 6.26 4.15
C LYS A 140 -0.33 5.42 3.06
N VAL A 141 -1.48 5.90 2.60
CA VAL A 141 -2.21 5.30 1.47
C VAL A 141 -1.98 6.16 0.25
N ARG A 142 -1.37 5.59 -0.78
CA ARG A 142 -1.11 6.24 -2.07
C ARG A 142 -2.18 5.87 -3.08
N PHE A 143 -2.50 6.81 -3.97
CA PHE A 143 -3.53 6.59 -4.99
C PHE A 143 -3.32 7.52 -6.18
N ARG A 144 -3.94 7.17 -7.31
CA ARG A 144 -4.05 8.05 -8.48
C ARG A 144 -5.50 8.27 -8.86
N VAL A 145 -5.75 9.40 -9.50
CA VAL A 145 -7.06 9.75 -10.04
C VAL A 145 -7.15 9.48 -11.54
N GLY A 146 -8.35 9.30 -12.05
CA GLY A 146 -8.59 9.02 -13.47
C GLY A 146 -8.75 10.26 -14.35
N LYS A 147 -8.89 11.46 -13.77
CA LYS A 147 -9.08 12.72 -14.48
C LYS A 147 -8.57 13.90 -13.66
N VAL A 148 -8.31 15.02 -14.34
CA VAL A 148 -7.97 16.27 -13.67
C VAL A 148 -9.21 16.83 -12.97
N VAL A 149 -9.08 17.12 -11.67
CA VAL A 149 -10.16 17.74 -10.86
C VAL A 149 -9.57 18.93 -10.10
N LYS A 150 -10.21 20.08 -10.21
CA LYS A 150 -9.83 21.32 -9.52
C LYS A 150 -10.74 21.57 -8.32
N ASN A 151 -10.17 22.22 -7.28
CA ASN A 151 -10.91 22.61 -6.06
C ASN A 151 -11.68 21.43 -5.44
N CYS A 152 -11.01 20.30 -5.25
CA CYS A 152 -11.59 19.05 -4.78
C CYS A 152 -11.19 18.72 -3.34
N ALA A 153 -11.86 17.72 -2.79
CA ALA A 153 -11.48 17.07 -1.55
C ALA A 153 -11.40 15.56 -1.77
N VAL A 154 -10.46 14.94 -1.10
CA VAL A 154 -10.35 13.49 -0.96
C VAL A 154 -10.88 13.14 0.42
N ASP A 155 -11.97 12.41 0.45
CA ASP A 155 -12.63 11.99 1.68
C ASP A 155 -12.43 10.50 1.91
N VAL A 156 -12.25 10.11 3.16
CA VAL A 156 -12.22 8.71 3.60
C VAL A 156 -13.46 8.46 4.44
N TYR A 157 -14.16 7.40 4.12
CA TYR A 157 -15.35 6.95 4.82
C TYR A 157 -15.16 5.57 5.41
N CYS A 158 -15.77 5.32 6.56
CA CYS A 158 -16.05 3.98 7.05
C CYS A 158 -17.49 3.62 6.66
N ASN A 159 -17.66 2.47 6.00
CA ASN A 159 -19.00 1.94 5.70
C ASN A 159 -19.41 1.01 6.84
N GLU A 160 -20.28 1.50 7.71
CA GLU A 160 -21.08 0.66 8.60
C GLU A 160 -22.38 0.28 7.90
N GLU A 161 -22.98 -0.85 8.27
CA GLU A 161 -24.15 -1.49 7.62
C GLU A 161 -25.37 -0.58 7.42
N ASN A 162 -25.38 0.68 7.55
CA ASN A 162 -26.46 1.63 7.18
C ASN A 162 -26.03 3.10 7.30
N SER A 163 -24.74 3.39 7.49
CA SER A 163 -24.28 4.79 7.53
C SER A 163 -22.83 4.93 7.03
N GLU A 164 -22.64 5.86 6.12
CA GLU A 164 -21.33 6.30 5.70
C GLU A 164 -20.84 7.38 6.69
N LYS A 165 -19.79 7.07 7.44
CA LYS A 165 -19.18 8.04 8.35
C LYS A 165 -17.84 8.51 7.80
N ARG A 166 -17.75 9.82 7.55
CA ARG A 166 -16.51 10.43 7.08
C ARG A 166 -15.48 10.50 8.20
N ILE A 167 -14.34 9.82 7.99
CA ILE A 167 -13.23 9.77 8.93
C ILE A 167 -12.27 10.93 8.69
N LYS A 168 -11.97 11.22 7.42
CA LYS A 168 -10.92 12.18 7.05
C LYS A 168 -11.22 12.91 5.75
N THR A 169 -10.73 14.15 5.66
CA THR A 169 -10.83 14.99 4.46
C THR A 169 -9.47 15.63 4.18
N LYS A 170 -8.99 15.53 2.94
CA LYS A 170 -7.81 16.25 2.45
C LYS A 170 -8.22 17.12 1.26
N LYS A 171 -8.20 18.45 1.45
CA LYS A 171 -8.49 19.42 0.38
C LYS A 171 -7.31 19.53 -0.57
N ARG A 172 -7.60 19.57 -1.87
CA ARG A 172 -6.60 19.73 -2.93
C ARG A 172 -7.02 20.81 -3.92
N PRO A 173 -6.13 21.75 -4.29
CA PRO A 173 -6.43 22.74 -5.33
C PRO A 173 -6.60 22.08 -6.70
N VAL A 174 -5.81 21.04 -6.97
CA VAL A 174 -5.88 20.24 -8.18
C VAL A 174 -5.33 18.84 -7.88
N VAL A 175 -5.90 17.84 -8.56
CA VAL A 175 -5.37 16.47 -8.66
C VAL A 175 -5.35 16.09 -10.14
N ALA A 176 -4.36 15.32 -10.56
CA ALA A 176 -4.17 14.92 -11.96
C ALA A 176 -3.75 13.44 -12.08
N PRO A 177 -4.08 12.74 -13.19
CA PRO A 177 -3.74 11.32 -13.35
C PRO A 177 -2.24 11.03 -13.34
N GLY A 178 -1.41 11.99 -13.76
CA GLY A 178 0.05 11.87 -13.77
C GLY A 178 0.70 12.05 -12.41
N GLU A 179 -0.04 12.52 -11.38
CA GLU A 179 0.50 12.81 -10.05
C GLU A 179 0.05 11.76 -9.04
N MET A 180 1.00 11.29 -8.22
CA MET A 180 0.73 10.42 -7.10
C MET A 180 0.18 11.25 -5.95
N GLU A 181 -0.99 10.90 -5.47
CA GLU A 181 -1.59 11.47 -4.27
C GLU A 181 -1.43 10.52 -3.09
N GLU A 182 -1.41 11.09 -1.89
CA GLU A 182 -1.35 10.31 -0.65
C GLU A 182 -2.30 10.86 0.41
N ILE A 183 -2.80 9.98 1.27
CA ILE A 183 -3.52 10.32 2.49
C ILE A 183 -2.98 9.48 3.65
N LEU A 184 -2.83 10.12 4.82
CA LEU A 184 -2.40 9.43 6.03
C LEU A 184 -3.61 8.95 6.82
N LEU A 185 -3.66 7.66 7.14
CA LEU A 185 -4.66 7.07 8.03
C LEU A 185 -4.03 6.81 9.39
N GLY A 186 -4.64 7.30 10.46
CA GLY A 186 -4.23 7.01 11.83
C GLY A 186 -4.89 5.73 12.32
N ARG A 187 -4.10 4.82 12.94
CA ARG A 187 -4.64 3.59 13.54
C ARG A 187 -5.70 3.88 14.60
N GLU A 188 -5.44 4.85 15.48
CA GLU A 188 -6.40 5.28 16.51
C GLU A 188 -7.69 5.89 15.92
N GLU A 189 -7.59 6.51 14.73
CA GLU A 189 -8.77 7.04 14.05
C GLU A 189 -9.66 5.89 13.57
N LEU A 190 -9.06 4.84 13.02
CA LEU A 190 -9.78 3.67 12.48
C LEU A 190 -10.36 2.78 13.60
N LEU A 191 -9.65 2.61 14.72
CA LEU A 191 -10.14 1.83 15.87
C LEU A 191 -11.41 2.39 16.52
N LYS A 192 -11.80 3.62 16.20
CA LYS A 192 -13.08 4.19 16.66
C LYS A 192 -14.29 3.69 15.87
N TYR A 193 -14.03 2.96 14.80
CA TYR A 193 -15.03 2.41 13.89
C TYR A 193 -14.81 0.90 13.81
N PRO A 194 -15.59 0.12 14.58
CA PRO A 194 -15.48 -1.35 14.61
C PRO A 194 -15.85 -2.00 13.28
#